data_caa57c9c4d3fef6bd0ad3ebd2cf3a3f0
#
_entry.id   caa57c9c4d3fef6bd0ad3ebd2cf3a3f0
#
_cell.length_a   1.000
_cell.length_b   1.000
_cell.length_c   1.000
_cell.angle_alpha   90.00
_cell.angle_beta   90.00
_cell.angle_gamma   90.00
#
_symmetry.space_group_name_H-M   'P 1'
#
loop_
_entity.id
_entity.type
_entity.pdbx_description
1 polymer ?
#
loop_
_entity_poly.entity_id
_entity_poly.type
_entity_poly.pdbx_seq_one_letter_code
_entity_poly.pdbx_strand_id
1 'polypeptide(L)'
;MFLLCLAGSSFAQKVRNVSGTYVYYVPETMTMQQAKQEALRRAQIEALAKEFGTSVSQSTSVQSSDESESFYQEAASLVKGEWIETIGEPVYERGFQGDDVYIKCTVAGKAREIKTSRVELDVKVLRNGTEERYEATDFIDGDKIYLHFNSPADGFLAIFLHDVQHDVVSCLLPYKRDDISVVKVKGDEDYVFFSKRMNTLGLNTQEYIMGCGDERELSTLYIVFSRNEFVKPSLSDTKQRSVLKHLTFDDFNSWLSKMQARDKDIQVEKRIISISKQ
;
A
#
# COMPACT_ATOMS: atom_id res chain seq x y z
N MET A 1 3.73 -54.14 -6.01
CA MET A 1 4.25 -52.77 -6.19
C MET A 1 3.04 -51.87 -6.31
N PHE A 2 2.58 -51.31 -5.15
CA PHE A 2 1.39 -50.48 -5.09
C PHE A 2 1.83 -49.03 -5.30
N LEU A 3 1.36 -48.41 -6.37
CA LEU A 3 1.60 -47.02 -6.70
C LEU A 3 0.57 -46.17 -5.96
N LEU A 4 0.95 -45.47 -4.89
CA LEU A 4 0.09 -44.52 -4.17
C LEU A 4 0.08 -43.22 -4.95
N CYS A 5 -0.99 -42.95 -5.70
CA CYS A 5 -1.25 -41.64 -6.27
C CYS A 5 -1.68 -40.69 -5.13
N LEU A 6 -0.76 -39.80 -4.70
CA LEU A 6 -1.07 -38.65 -3.90
C LEU A 6 -1.85 -37.64 -4.77
N ALA A 7 -3.18 -37.66 -4.67
CA ALA A 7 -4.02 -36.62 -5.22
C ALA A 7 -3.83 -35.36 -4.38
N GLY A 8 -2.99 -34.44 -4.85
CA GLY A 8 -2.86 -33.11 -4.29
C GLY A 8 -4.20 -32.37 -4.46
N SER A 9 -4.90 -32.14 -3.34
CA SER A 9 -6.11 -31.31 -3.32
C SER A 9 -5.73 -29.87 -3.66
N SER A 10 -5.82 -29.52 -4.94
CA SER A 10 -5.76 -28.13 -5.39
C SER A 10 -7.03 -27.44 -4.84
N PHE A 11 -6.93 -26.67 -3.76
CA PHE A 11 -7.99 -25.79 -3.32
C PHE A 11 -8.15 -24.67 -4.36
N ALA A 12 -9.00 -24.89 -5.34
CA ALA A 12 -9.40 -23.83 -6.26
C ALA A 12 -10.06 -22.71 -5.44
N GLN A 13 -9.47 -21.52 -5.47
CA GLN A 13 -10.05 -20.33 -4.83
C GLN A 13 -11.44 -20.10 -5.40
N LYS A 14 -12.44 -19.95 -4.52
CA LYS A 14 -13.85 -19.80 -4.91
C LYS A 14 -14.04 -18.47 -5.61
N VAL A 15 -14.37 -18.51 -6.89
CA VAL A 15 -14.77 -17.34 -7.68
C VAL A 15 -16.21 -16.97 -7.32
N ARG A 16 -16.47 -15.68 -7.10
CA ARG A 16 -17.79 -15.12 -6.76
C ARG A 16 -18.20 -14.07 -7.80
N ASN A 17 -19.49 -13.96 -8.02
CA ASN A 17 -20.06 -12.86 -8.79
C ASN A 17 -20.16 -11.64 -7.86
N VAL A 18 -19.67 -10.51 -8.32
CA VAL A 18 -19.66 -9.24 -7.59
C VAL A 18 -20.25 -8.14 -8.45
N SER A 19 -20.81 -7.12 -7.81
CA SER A 19 -21.30 -5.93 -8.50
C SER A 19 -21.05 -4.69 -7.65
N GLY A 20 -20.70 -3.60 -8.30
CA GLY A 20 -20.46 -2.31 -7.65
C GLY A 20 -20.99 -1.15 -8.48
N THR A 21 -21.26 -0.05 -7.79
CA THR A 21 -21.71 1.19 -8.39
C THR A 21 -20.95 2.33 -7.74
N TYR A 22 -20.43 3.24 -8.58
CA TYR A 22 -19.72 4.42 -8.11
C TYR A 22 -20.18 5.67 -8.87
N VAL A 23 -20.28 6.80 -8.17
CA VAL A 23 -20.55 8.12 -8.75
C VAL A 23 -19.25 8.91 -8.73
N TYR A 24 -18.73 9.19 -9.92
CA TYR A 24 -17.50 9.93 -10.10
C TYR A 24 -17.80 11.35 -10.60
N TYR A 25 -17.39 12.37 -9.86
CA TYR A 25 -17.46 13.76 -10.26
C TYR A 25 -16.29 14.07 -11.19
N VAL A 26 -16.59 14.62 -12.36
CA VAL A 26 -15.61 14.80 -13.44
C VAL A 26 -14.87 16.11 -13.25
N PRO A 27 -13.54 16.11 -12.97
CA PRO A 27 -12.75 17.32 -12.92
C PRO A 27 -12.75 18.05 -14.27
N GLU A 28 -12.70 19.37 -14.26
CA GLU A 28 -12.69 20.20 -15.48
C GLU A 28 -11.55 19.86 -16.46
N THR A 29 -10.42 19.37 -15.92
CA THR A 29 -9.23 19.02 -16.71
C THR A 29 -9.30 17.63 -17.33
N MET A 30 -10.34 16.82 -17.01
CA MET A 30 -10.43 15.43 -17.41
C MET A 30 -11.39 15.22 -18.58
N THR A 31 -10.97 14.40 -19.55
CA THR A 31 -11.86 14.01 -20.67
C THR A 31 -12.95 13.04 -20.20
N MET A 32 -14.10 13.05 -20.86
CA MET A 32 -15.21 12.12 -20.55
C MET A 32 -14.81 10.65 -20.66
N GLN A 33 -13.87 10.32 -21.53
CA GLN A 33 -13.37 8.95 -21.69
C GLN A 33 -12.53 8.53 -20.48
N GLN A 34 -11.64 9.39 -20.01
CA GLN A 34 -10.85 9.18 -18.78
C GLN A 34 -11.76 9.07 -17.57
N ALA A 35 -12.76 9.96 -17.45
CA ALA A 35 -13.73 9.94 -16.37
C ALA A 35 -14.55 8.63 -16.32
N LYS A 36 -14.94 8.06 -17.48
CA LYS A 36 -15.59 6.74 -17.54
C LYS A 36 -14.66 5.62 -17.08
N GLN A 37 -13.38 5.66 -17.45
CA GLN A 37 -12.39 4.66 -17.00
C GLN A 37 -12.20 4.73 -15.51
N GLU A 38 -12.08 5.93 -14.94
CA GLU A 38 -11.93 6.13 -13.52
C GLU A 38 -13.18 5.70 -12.73
N ALA A 39 -14.38 6.06 -13.21
CA ALA A 39 -15.63 5.61 -12.62
C ALA A 39 -15.76 4.07 -12.62
N LEU A 40 -15.32 3.41 -13.69
CA LEU A 40 -15.29 1.95 -13.76
C LEU A 40 -14.34 1.34 -12.75
N ARG A 41 -13.09 1.86 -12.68
CA ARG A 41 -12.08 1.40 -11.74
C ARG A 41 -12.59 1.50 -10.30
N ARG A 42 -13.19 2.63 -9.94
CA ARG A 42 -13.75 2.85 -8.60
C ARG A 42 -14.95 1.95 -8.30
N ALA A 43 -15.83 1.72 -9.27
CA ALA A 43 -16.95 0.79 -9.12
C ALA A 43 -16.49 -0.67 -8.92
N GLN A 44 -15.40 -1.09 -9.56
CA GLN A 44 -14.78 -2.41 -9.34
C GLN A 44 -14.19 -2.52 -7.93
N ILE A 45 -13.49 -1.50 -7.45
CA ILE A 45 -12.94 -1.45 -6.09
C ILE A 45 -14.05 -1.54 -5.05
N GLU A 46 -15.13 -0.78 -5.20
CA GLU A 46 -16.30 -0.84 -4.33
C GLU A 46 -16.93 -2.25 -4.29
N ALA A 47 -17.06 -2.90 -5.46
CA ALA A 47 -17.57 -4.26 -5.53
C ALA A 47 -16.70 -5.26 -4.76
N LEU A 48 -15.39 -5.15 -4.90
CA LEU A 48 -14.41 -5.99 -4.23
C LEU A 48 -14.39 -5.73 -2.71
N ALA A 49 -14.38 -4.46 -2.31
CA ALA A 49 -14.39 -4.06 -0.91
C ALA A 49 -15.65 -4.54 -0.18
N LYS A 50 -16.80 -4.45 -0.85
CA LYS A 50 -18.09 -4.92 -0.33
C LYS A 50 -18.14 -6.43 -0.12
N GLU A 51 -17.56 -7.22 -1.03
CA GLU A 51 -17.62 -8.69 -0.99
C GLU A 51 -16.52 -9.29 -0.14
N PHE A 52 -15.30 -8.77 -0.17
CA PHE A 52 -14.12 -9.38 0.47
C PHE A 52 -13.56 -8.56 1.63
N GLY A 53 -14.07 -7.35 1.84
CA GLY A 53 -13.56 -6.42 2.85
C GLY A 53 -12.24 -5.78 2.47
N THR A 54 -11.75 -4.91 3.37
CA THR A 54 -10.46 -4.23 3.25
C THR A 54 -9.50 -4.68 4.35
N SER A 55 -8.20 -4.46 4.17
CA SER A 55 -7.17 -4.89 5.13
C SER A 55 -7.04 -3.98 6.36
N VAL A 56 -7.84 -2.92 6.46
CA VAL A 56 -7.74 -1.98 7.59
C VAL A 56 -8.51 -2.52 8.78
N SER A 57 -7.79 -2.86 9.82
CA SER A 57 -8.35 -3.14 11.14
C SER A 57 -8.25 -1.88 12.01
N GLN A 58 -8.87 -0.80 11.60
CA GLN A 58 -9.34 0.28 12.49
C GLN A 58 -9.99 1.37 11.65
N SER A 59 -11.24 1.66 11.97
CA SER A 59 -12.02 2.72 11.39
C SER A 59 -11.43 4.09 11.72
N THR A 60 -10.86 4.74 10.73
CA THR A 60 -10.79 6.20 10.75
C THR A 60 -11.74 6.68 9.67
N SER A 61 -12.95 7.05 10.07
CA SER A 61 -13.87 7.78 9.24
C SER A 61 -13.34 9.20 9.07
N VAL A 62 -12.60 9.45 8.00
CA VAL A 62 -12.26 10.82 7.60
C VAL A 62 -13.25 11.23 6.52
N GLN A 63 -14.24 12.02 6.92
CA GLN A 63 -15.05 12.82 6.01
C GLN A 63 -14.29 14.10 5.71
N SER A 64 -13.70 14.23 4.52
CA SER A 64 -13.38 15.51 3.92
C SER A 64 -13.28 15.42 2.41
N SER A 65 -13.84 16.39 1.75
CA SER A 65 -14.22 16.40 0.34
C SER A 65 -13.11 16.76 -0.67
N ASP A 66 -11.91 17.07 -0.27
CA ASP A 66 -10.83 17.54 -1.18
C ASP A 66 -9.63 16.58 -1.32
N GLU A 67 -9.60 15.48 -0.59
CA GLU A 67 -8.52 14.47 -0.63
C GLU A 67 -8.93 13.18 -1.38
N SER A 68 -9.94 13.25 -2.23
CA SER A 68 -10.66 12.07 -2.71
C SER A 68 -9.87 11.16 -3.65
N GLU A 69 -8.88 11.66 -4.37
CA GLU A 69 -8.20 10.87 -5.41
C GLU A 69 -7.09 9.98 -4.84
N SER A 70 -6.26 10.53 -3.96
CA SER A 70 -5.22 9.78 -3.24
C SER A 70 -5.82 8.75 -2.28
N PHE A 71 -6.93 9.08 -1.60
CA PHE A 71 -7.65 8.17 -0.71
C PHE A 71 -8.23 6.96 -1.44
N TYR A 72 -8.76 7.14 -2.67
CA TYR A 72 -9.28 6.01 -3.46
C TYR A 72 -8.20 5.08 -3.99
N GLN A 73 -7.05 5.61 -4.37
CA GLN A 73 -5.91 4.79 -4.77
C GLN A 73 -5.38 3.98 -3.58
N GLU A 74 -5.37 4.57 -2.40
CA GLU A 74 -5.01 3.90 -1.17
C GLU A 74 -6.02 2.82 -0.77
N ALA A 75 -7.32 3.10 -0.85
CA ALA A 75 -8.39 2.13 -0.62
C ALA A 75 -8.30 0.93 -1.58
N ALA A 76 -7.96 1.16 -2.85
CA ALA A 76 -7.80 0.10 -3.85
C ALA A 76 -6.72 -0.92 -3.48
N SER A 77 -5.63 -0.47 -2.85
CA SER A 77 -4.53 -1.34 -2.44
C SER A 77 -4.83 -2.14 -1.15
N LEU A 78 -5.92 -1.83 -0.47
CA LEU A 78 -6.36 -2.48 0.77
C LEU A 78 -7.40 -3.57 0.55
N VAL A 79 -7.98 -3.65 -0.64
CA VAL A 79 -9.06 -4.59 -0.94
C VAL A 79 -8.52 -6.02 -1.01
N LYS A 80 -9.17 -6.94 -0.29
CA LYS A 80 -8.81 -8.37 -0.23
C LYS A 80 -9.37 -9.18 -1.41
N GLY A 81 -9.65 -8.55 -2.53
CA GLY A 81 -10.23 -9.18 -3.70
C GLY A 81 -9.48 -8.87 -4.98
N GLU A 82 -9.49 -9.82 -5.92
CA GLU A 82 -8.96 -9.67 -7.27
C GLU A 82 -10.10 -9.75 -8.27
N TRP A 83 -10.21 -8.74 -9.14
CA TRP A 83 -11.15 -8.75 -10.26
C TRP A 83 -10.63 -9.67 -11.36
N ILE A 84 -11.43 -10.65 -11.78
CA ILE A 84 -11.02 -11.65 -12.77
C ILE A 84 -11.52 -11.25 -14.15
N GLU A 85 -12.82 -10.99 -14.25
CA GLU A 85 -13.46 -10.62 -15.53
C GLU A 85 -14.73 -9.80 -15.29
N THR A 86 -15.06 -8.95 -16.25
CA THR A 86 -16.32 -8.19 -16.26
C THR A 86 -17.41 -9.03 -16.93
N ILE A 87 -18.59 -9.09 -16.32
CA ILE A 87 -19.79 -9.76 -16.87
C ILE A 87 -20.66 -8.69 -17.51
N GLY A 88 -20.85 -8.83 -18.82
CA GLY A 88 -21.59 -7.84 -19.60
C GLY A 88 -20.83 -6.52 -19.82
N GLU A 89 -21.53 -5.50 -20.27
CA GLU A 89 -20.93 -4.17 -20.44
C GLU A 89 -21.20 -3.30 -19.21
N PRO A 90 -20.22 -2.49 -18.75
CA PRO A 90 -20.46 -1.49 -17.71
C PRO A 90 -21.52 -0.48 -18.15
N VAL A 91 -22.45 -0.18 -17.25
CA VAL A 91 -23.51 0.81 -17.51
C VAL A 91 -23.07 2.17 -16.98
N TYR A 92 -23.13 3.19 -17.82
CA TYR A 92 -22.77 4.56 -17.49
C TYR A 92 -23.97 5.48 -17.58
N GLU A 93 -24.27 6.19 -16.49
CA GLU A 93 -25.26 7.25 -16.43
C GLU A 93 -24.54 8.59 -16.22
N ARG A 94 -24.85 9.60 -17.02
CA ARG A 94 -24.31 10.96 -16.85
C ARG A 94 -25.37 11.83 -16.20
N GLY A 95 -24.96 12.64 -15.22
CA GLY A 95 -25.83 13.60 -14.57
C GLY A 95 -25.10 14.88 -14.19
N PHE A 96 -25.84 15.78 -13.55
CA PHE A 96 -25.34 17.06 -13.04
C PHE A 96 -25.80 17.21 -11.60
N GLN A 97 -24.94 17.75 -10.76
CA GLN A 97 -25.26 18.16 -9.39
C GLN A 97 -24.75 19.59 -9.20
N GLY A 98 -25.68 20.58 -9.28
CA GLY A 98 -25.27 21.96 -9.44
C GLY A 98 -24.55 22.16 -10.77
N ASP A 99 -23.35 22.73 -10.73
CA ASP A 99 -22.48 22.92 -11.90
C ASP A 99 -21.57 21.72 -12.19
N ASP A 100 -21.50 20.76 -11.26
CA ASP A 100 -20.62 19.60 -11.39
C ASP A 100 -21.24 18.50 -12.27
N VAL A 101 -20.44 18.00 -13.21
CA VAL A 101 -20.78 16.85 -14.04
C VAL A 101 -20.37 15.57 -13.31
N TYR A 102 -21.25 14.57 -13.22
CA TYR A 102 -20.86 13.27 -12.72
C TYR A 102 -21.14 12.13 -13.70
N ILE A 103 -20.39 11.04 -13.56
CA ILE A 103 -20.63 9.75 -14.21
C ILE A 103 -20.89 8.72 -13.12
N LYS A 104 -22.07 8.12 -13.14
CA LYS A 104 -22.37 6.94 -12.32
C LYS A 104 -22.08 5.70 -13.16
N CYS A 105 -21.17 4.86 -12.68
CA CYS A 105 -20.82 3.59 -13.30
C CYS A 105 -21.35 2.44 -12.46
N THR A 106 -22.05 1.50 -13.10
CA THR A 106 -22.45 0.23 -12.50
C THR A 106 -21.80 -0.91 -13.29
N VAL A 107 -21.11 -1.80 -12.58
CA VAL A 107 -20.39 -2.93 -13.17
C VAL A 107 -20.67 -4.22 -12.42
N ALA A 108 -20.76 -5.33 -13.14
CA ALA A 108 -20.79 -6.68 -12.59
C ALA A 108 -19.59 -7.47 -13.12
N GLY A 109 -19.09 -8.40 -12.32
CA GLY A 109 -17.94 -9.21 -12.71
C GLY A 109 -17.77 -10.44 -11.83
N LYS A 110 -16.74 -11.22 -12.16
CA LYS A 110 -16.24 -12.29 -11.33
C LYS A 110 -14.98 -11.85 -10.58
N ALA A 111 -14.93 -12.20 -9.32
CA ALA A 111 -13.82 -11.89 -8.45
C ALA A 111 -13.49 -13.08 -7.54
N ARG A 112 -12.30 -13.10 -7.00
CA ARG A 112 -11.87 -14.07 -5.99
C ARG A 112 -11.21 -13.37 -4.81
N GLU A 113 -11.32 -13.99 -3.65
CA GLU A 113 -10.63 -13.53 -2.46
C GLU A 113 -9.11 -13.75 -2.60
N ILE A 114 -8.32 -12.73 -2.30
CA ILE A 114 -6.87 -12.88 -2.14
C ILE A 114 -6.64 -13.43 -0.74
N LYS A 115 -6.48 -14.75 -0.64
CA LYS A 115 -6.07 -15.40 0.62
C LYS A 115 -4.56 -15.29 0.75
N THR A 116 -4.11 -14.35 1.55
CA THR A 116 -2.74 -14.32 2.03
C THR A 116 -2.64 -15.22 3.26
N SER A 117 -1.61 -16.06 3.33
CA SER A 117 -1.24 -16.71 4.59
C SER A 117 -0.63 -15.63 5.49
N ARG A 118 -1.49 -14.97 6.28
CA ARG A 118 -1.03 -13.86 7.11
C ARG A 118 -0.19 -14.37 8.25
N VAL A 119 0.99 -13.82 8.33
CA VAL A 119 1.86 -13.83 9.51
C VAL A 119 1.49 -12.59 10.32
N GLU A 120 1.33 -12.71 11.61
CA GLU A 120 1.08 -11.56 12.46
C GLU A 120 2.39 -10.78 12.63
N LEU A 121 2.48 -9.61 11.98
CA LEU A 121 3.64 -8.74 12.06
C LEU A 121 3.44 -7.74 13.21
N ASP A 122 4.41 -7.63 14.12
CA ASP A 122 4.46 -6.54 15.09
C ASP A 122 5.25 -5.37 14.50
N VAL A 123 4.53 -4.28 14.19
CA VAL A 123 5.08 -3.09 13.54
C VAL A 123 4.68 -1.85 14.31
N LYS A 124 5.66 -1.13 14.86
CA LYS A 124 5.45 0.13 15.58
C LYS A 124 6.31 1.24 14.98
N VAL A 125 5.69 2.37 14.69
CA VAL A 125 6.40 3.58 14.28
C VAL A 125 6.81 4.35 15.53
N LEU A 126 8.09 4.72 15.63
CA LEU A 126 8.64 5.33 16.82
C LEU A 126 9.18 6.73 16.51
N ARG A 127 8.90 7.69 17.39
CA ARG A 127 9.29 9.09 17.25
C ARG A 127 10.40 9.46 18.24
N ASN A 128 11.54 9.97 17.75
CA ASN A 128 12.67 10.49 18.53
C ASN A 128 13.34 9.49 19.50
N GLY A 129 12.98 8.21 19.45
CA GLY A 129 13.54 7.16 20.30
C GLY A 129 13.36 5.78 19.71
N THR A 130 14.10 4.79 20.20
CA THR A 130 14.15 3.41 19.69
C THR A 130 13.39 2.41 20.57
N GLU A 131 12.83 2.86 21.69
CA GLU A 131 12.08 2.01 22.61
C GLU A 131 10.57 2.11 22.27
N GLU A 132 9.80 1.07 22.53
CA GLU A 132 8.36 1.00 22.20
C GLU A 132 7.52 2.12 22.80
N ARG A 133 7.92 2.66 23.97
CA ARG A 133 7.23 3.81 24.57
C ARG A 133 7.23 5.09 23.72
N TYR A 134 8.05 5.13 22.68
CA TYR A 134 8.09 6.22 21.70
C TYR A 134 7.19 5.98 20.50
N GLU A 135 6.29 4.99 20.55
CA GLU A 135 5.30 4.76 19.51
C GLU A 135 4.44 6.00 19.30
N ALA A 136 4.33 6.45 18.05
CA ALA A 136 3.59 7.63 17.67
C ALA A 136 3.20 7.60 16.19
N THR A 137 2.09 8.25 15.90
CA THR A 137 1.61 8.50 14.51
C THR A 137 1.71 9.98 14.15
N ASP A 138 1.87 10.85 15.16
CA ASP A 138 1.95 12.29 14.99
C ASP A 138 3.39 12.74 15.21
N PHE A 139 3.96 13.39 14.19
CA PHE A 139 5.31 13.92 14.15
C PHE A 139 5.28 15.44 14.05
N ILE A 140 6.37 16.06 14.44
CA ILE A 140 6.66 17.48 14.26
C ILE A 140 7.84 17.58 13.28
N ASP A 141 7.86 18.64 12.48
CA ASP A 141 8.98 18.95 11.58
C ASP A 141 10.32 18.88 12.33
N GLY A 142 11.26 18.10 11.82
CA GLY A 142 12.54 17.81 12.46
C GLY A 142 12.59 16.56 13.33
N ASP A 143 11.47 15.89 13.60
CA ASP A 143 11.46 14.64 14.37
C ASP A 143 12.16 13.51 13.62
N LYS A 144 12.82 12.63 14.38
CA LYS A 144 13.39 11.40 13.83
C LYS A 144 12.39 10.27 13.86
N ILE A 145 12.32 9.52 12.76
CA ILE A 145 11.51 8.32 12.66
C ILE A 145 12.36 7.07 12.83
N TYR A 146 11.83 6.09 13.58
CA TYR A 146 12.34 4.74 13.68
C TYR A 146 11.20 3.75 13.49
N LEU A 147 11.51 2.50 13.16
CA LEU A 147 10.54 1.44 13.00
C LEU A 147 10.95 0.21 13.78
N HIS A 148 10.16 -0.18 14.76
CA HIS A 148 10.22 -1.51 15.36
C HIS A 148 9.50 -2.51 14.45
N PHE A 149 10.11 -3.66 14.24
CA PHE A 149 9.59 -4.73 13.41
C PHE A 149 9.93 -6.09 14.02
N ASN A 150 8.92 -6.95 14.13
CA ASN A 150 9.08 -8.36 14.44
C ASN A 150 8.13 -9.19 13.57
N SER A 151 8.56 -10.37 13.17
CA SER A 151 7.78 -11.35 12.43
C SER A 151 8.00 -12.73 13.07
N PRO A 152 6.96 -13.56 13.25
CA PRO A 152 7.12 -14.94 13.75
C PRO A 152 7.74 -15.89 12.72
N ALA A 153 8.08 -15.43 11.51
CA ALA A 153 8.67 -16.23 10.45
C ALA A 153 9.82 -15.51 9.77
N ASP A 154 10.80 -16.29 9.31
CA ASP A 154 11.84 -15.78 8.40
C ASP A 154 11.23 -15.18 7.15
N GLY A 155 11.83 -14.11 6.64
CA GLY A 155 11.33 -13.49 5.42
C GLY A 155 12.19 -12.35 4.89
N PHE A 156 11.59 -11.58 4.02
CA PHE A 156 12.20 -10.48 3.31
C PHE A 156 11.34 -9.23 3.47
N LEU A 157 11.98 -8.11 3.70
CA LEU A 157 11.36 -6.85 4.07
C LEU A 157 11.80 -5.71 3.15
N ALA A 158 10.84 -4.89 2.75
CA ALA A 158 11.09 -3.58 2.16
C ALA A 158 10.14 -2.55 2.78
N ILE A 159 10.61 -1.31 2.95
CA ILE A 159 9.84 -0.23 3.57
C ILE A 159 9.86 0.98 2.65
N PHE A 160 8.68 1.54 2.42
CA PHE A 160 8.48 2.71 1.57
C PHE A 160 7.69 3.77 2.32
N LEU A 161 7.96 5.03 2.04
CA LEU A 161 7.20 6.17 2.54
C LEU A 161 6.55 6.87 1.36
N HIS A 162 5.24 6.95 1.34
CA HIS A 162 4.46 7.72 0.39
C HIS A 162 4.16 9.10 0.99
N ASP A 163 4.70 10.12 0.36
CA ASP A 163 4.32 11.51 0.55
C ASP A 163 3.08 11.76 -0.31
N VAL A 164 1.93 11.87 0.36
CA VAL A 164 0.62 11.94 -0.31
C VAL A 164 0.46 13.25 -1.09
N GLN A 165 1.01 14.36 -0.58
CA GLN A 165 0.85 15.68 -1.20
C GLN A 165 1.69 15.85 -2.46
N HIS A 166 2.88 15.25 -2.49
CA HIS A 166 3.79 15.35 -3.64
C HIS A 166 3.71 14.15 -4.58
N ASP A 167 2.85 13.17 -4.30
CA ASP A 167 2.71 11.91 -5.06
C ASP A 167 4.05 11.17 -5.27
N VAL A 168 4.87 11.15 -4.22
CA VAL A 168 6.20 10.56 -4.27
C VAL A 168 6.31 9.41 -3.27
N VAL A 169 6.72 8.24 -3.75
CA VAL A 169 7.06 7.10 -2.89
C VAL A 169 8.57 6.95 -2.80
N SER A 170 9.10 7.07 -1.59
CA SER A 170 10.52 6.94 -1.29
C SER A 170 10.83 5.57 -0.69
N CYS A 171 11.87 4.90 -1.17
CA CYS A 171 12.35 3.67 -0.57
C CYS A 171 13.23 3.98 0.65
N LEU A 172 12.76 3.60 1.85
CA LEU A 172 13.50 3.76 3.11
C LEU A 172 14.36 2.55 3.44
N LEU A 173 13.88 1.35 3.09
CA LEU A 173 14.60 0.09 3.29
C LEU A 173 14.36 -0.82 2.08
N PRO A 174 15.41 -1.44 1.48
CA PRO A 174 16.82 -1.35 1.84
C PRO A 174 17.39 0.07 1.69
N TYR A 175 18.41 0.37 2.47
CA TYR A 175 19.04 1.70 2.42
C TYR A 175 19.70 1.95 1.07
N LYS A 176 19.79 3.23 0.67
CA LYS A 176 20.29 3.62 -0.66
C LYS A 176 21.65 3.02 -1.02
N ARG A 177 22.52 2.83 -0.02
CA ARG A 177 23.89 2.32 -0.21
C ARG A 177 24.00 0.80 -0.16
N ASP A 178 22.90 0.11 0.18
CA ASP A 178 22.90 -1.35 0.17
C ASP A 178 22.60 -1.86 -1.24
N ASP A 179 23.49 -2.70 -1.77
CA ASP A 179 23.33 -3.32 -3.09
C ASP A 179 22.49 -4.60 -2.96
N ILE A 180 21.31 -4.46 -2.36
CA ILE A 180 20.33 -5.54 -2.18
C ILE A 180 18.95 -5.09 -2.63
N SER A 181 18.13 -6.05 -3.02
CA SER A 181 16.76 -5.79 -3.44
C SER A 181 15.82 -5.62 -2.25
N VAL A 182 15.95 -6.48 -1.25
CA VAL A 182 15.13 -6.53 -0.03
C VAL A 182 16.00 -6.96 1.14
N VAL A 183 15.60 -6.66 2.37
CA VAL A 183 16.33 -7.02 3.58
C VAL A 183 15.82 -8.35 4.11
N LYS A 184 16.73 -9.32 4.31
CA LYS A 184 16.39 -10.58 4.96
C LYS A 184 16.29 -10.38 6.47
N VAL A 185 15.17 -10.83 7.04
CA VAL A 185 14.90 -10.83 8.48
C VAL A 185 14.64 -12.26 8.96
N LYS A 186 14.95 -12.53 10.21
CA LYS A 186 14.67 -13.83 10.84
C LYS A 186 13.40 -13.72 11.68
N GLY A 187 12.72 -14.86 11.80
CA GLY A 187 11.57 -14.99 12.67
C GLY A 187 11.94 -14.86 14.14
N ASP A 188 11.01 -14.32 14.93
CA ASP A 188 11.14 -14.12 16.37
C ASP A 188 12.33 -13.25 16.81
N GLU A 189 12.88 -12.44 15.88
CA GLU A 189 13.92 -11.45 16.18
C GLU A 189 13.35 -10.03 16.11
N ASP A 190 13.68 -9.19 17.08
CA ASP A 190 13.32 -7.78 17.11
C ASP A 190 14.31 -6.93 16.33
N TYR A 191 13.80 -6.11 15.44
CA TYR A 191 14.57 -5.17 14.65
C TYR A 191 14.12 -3.74 14.93
N VAL A 192 15.07 -2.82 15.01
CA VAL A 192 14.78 -1.38 15.00
C VAL A 192 15.51 -0.76 13.80
N PHE A 193 14.73 -0.47 12.77
CA PHE A 193 15.25 0.16 11.56
C PHE A 193 15.41 1.67 11.72
N PHE A 194 16.22 2.27 10.84
CA PHE A 194 16.57 3.70 10.79
C PHE A 194 17.42 4.17 11.98
N SER A 195 17.98 3.24 12.77
CA SER A 195 18.83 3.54 13.91
C SER A 195 20.23 2.97 13.72
N LYS A 196 21.25 3.83 13.71
CA LYS A 196 22.66 3.41 13.64
C LYS A 196 23.09 2.60 14.84
N ARG A 197 22.46 2.84 16.01
CA ARG A 197 22.79 2.15 17.27
C ARG A 197 22.25 0.73 17.30
N MET A 198 21.14 0.47 16.62
CA MET A 198 20.40 -0.81 16.64
C MET A 198 20.62 -1.61 15.35
N ASN A 199 21.72 -1.37 14.64
CA ASN A 199 22.02 -2.05 13.36
C ASN A 199 22.55 -3.46 13.60
N THR A 200 21.68 -4.41 13.85
CA THR A 200 22.01 -5.84 14.05
C THR A 200 22.33 -6.58 12.75
N LEU A 201 21.88 -6.06 11.60
CA LEU A 201 22.03 -6.69 10.28
C LEU A 201 23.29 -6.23 9.52
N GLY A 202 24.07 -5.31 10.06
CA GLY A 202 25.29 -4.80 9.41
C GLY A 202 25.00 -3.98 8.13
N LEU A 203 23.80 -3.41 8.00
CA LEU A 203 23.38 -2.60 6.86
C LEU A 203 24.04 -1.21 6.90
N ASN A 204 24.07 -0.51 5.75
CA ASN A 204 24.49 0.88 5.65
C ASN A 204 23.41 1.83 6.19
N THR A 205 23.08 1.69 7.46
CA THR A 205 21.95 2.35 8.12
C THR A 205 21.93 3.85 7.91
N GLN A 206 20.78 4.34 7.47
CA GLN A 206 20.46 5.74 7.31
C GLN A 206 19.40 6.14 8.34
N GLU A 207 19.61 7.26 9.03
CA GLU A 207 18.60 7.88 9.90
C GLU A 207 17.78 8.87 9.06
N TYR A 208 16.47 8.92 9.30
CA TYR A 208 15.56 9.81 8.61
C TYR A 208 14.95 10.82 9.55
N ILE A 209 14.79 12.03 9.04
CA ILE A 209 14.14 13.16 9.71
C ILE A 209 12.87 13.45 8.92
N MET A 210 11.75 13.54 9.62
CA MET A 210 10.46 13.91 9.03
C MET A 210 10.45 15.40 8.78
N GLY A 211 10.05 15.79 7.57
CA GLY A 211 9.94 17.19 7.15
C GLY A 211 8.52 17.53 6.80
N CYS A 212 8.11 18.78 7.03
CA CYS A 212 6.79 19.31 6.70
C CYS A 212 6.93 20.64 5.96
N GLY A 213 6.47 20.69 4.71
CA GLY A 213 6.45 21.93 3.87
C GLY A 213 5.29 22.86 4.23
N ASP A 214 4.12 22.27 4.50
CA ASP A 214 2.88 22.95 4.83
C ASP A 214 2.61 22.98 6.35
N GLU A 215 1.46 23.47 6.80
CA GLU A 215 1.09 23.44 8.22
C GLU A 215 0.96 22.00 8.74
N ARG A 216 0.43 21.10 7.92
CA ARG A 216 0.27 19.69 8.20
C ARG A 216 0.33 18.87 6.93
N GLU A 217 1.06 17.79 6.96
CA GLU A 217 1.18 16.82 5.87
C GLU A 217 0.88 15.40 6.35
N LEU A 218 0.34 14.59 5.45
CA LEU A 218 0.10 13.18 5.68
C LEU A 218 1.08 12.34 4.84
N SER A 219 1.66 11.35 5.47
CA SER A 219 2.47 10.35 4.80
C SER A 219 2.02 8.94 5.18
N THR A 220 2.16 7.99 4.26
CA THR A 220 1.86 6.60 4.54
C THR A 220 3.10 5.75 4.45
N LEU A 221 3.43 5.07 5.53
CA LEU A 221 4.50 4.09 5.58
C LEU A 221 3.97 2.73 5.14
N TYR A 222 4.57 2.16 4.10
CA TYR A 222 4.28 0.82 3.58
C TYR A 222 5.38 -0.14 4.02
N ILE A 223 5.02 -1.17 4.77
CA ILE A 223 5.88 -2.24 5.22
C ILE A 223 5.51 -3.48 4.41
N VAL A 224 6.35 -3.84 3.45
CA VAL A 224 6.13 -4.97 2.54
C VAL A 224 6.98 -6.14 3.01
N PHE A 225 6.34 -7.23 3.42
CA PHE A 225 6.98 -8.45 3.90
C PHE A 225 6.54 -9.66 3.08
N SER A 226 7.44 -10.59 2.84
CA SER A 226 7.13 -11.92 2.32
C SER A 226 8.10 -12.96 2.86
N ARG A 227 7.63 -14.21 2.98
CA ARG A 227 8.53 -15.36 3.25
C ARG A 227 9.40 -15.72 2.03
N ASN A 228 9.02 -15.26 0.86
CA ASN A 228 9.76 -15.45 -0.38
C ASN A 228 10.52 -14.17 -0.75
N GLU A 229 11.71 -14.35 -1.32
CA GLU A 229 12.47 -13.20 -1.81
C GLU A 229 11.73 -12.53 -2.99
N PHE A 230 11.67 -11.21 -2.96
CA PHE A 230 11.05 -10.42 -4.02
C PHE A 230 11.98 -9.30 -4.49
N VAL A 231 11.64 -8.72 -5.64
CA VAL A 231 12.43 -7.64 -6.24
C VAL A 231 11.71 -6.32 -5.98
N LYS A 232 12.43 -5.34 -5.40
CA LYS A 232 11.92 -3.96 -5.22
C LYS A 232 11.56 -3.32 -6.57
N PRO A 233 10.68 -2.30 -6.59
CA PRO A 233 10.37 -1.58 -7.82
C PRO A 233 11.61 -0.87 -8.40
N SER A 234 11.57 -0.58 -9.70
CA SER A 234 12.57 0.28 -10.32
C SER A 234 12.45 1.68 -9.76
N LEU A 235 13.53 2.18 -9.17
CA LEU A 235 13.59 3.48 -8.53
C LEU A 235 14.39 4.44 -9.38
N SER A 236 13.89 5.66 -9.59
CA SER A 236 14.63 6.71 -10.30
C SER A 236 15.58 7.45 -9.35
N ASP A 237 16.80 7.65 -9.83
CA ASP A 237 17.73 8.63 -9.27
C ASP A 237 17.47 9.97 -9.98
N THR A 238 16.67 10.86 -9.40
CA THR A 238 16.65 12.23 -9.92
C THR A 238 17.99 12.89 -9.68
N LYS A 239 18.50 13.57 -10.72
CA LYS A 239 19.84 14.21 -10.75
C LYS A 239 20.03 15.34 -9.71
N GLN A 240 19.07 15.63 -8.89
CA GLN A 240 19.14 16.64 -7.85
C GLN A 240 19.12 16.01 -6.47
N ARG A 241 20.28 15.94 -5.83
CA ARG A 241 20.56 15.87 -4.38
C ARG A 241 19.57 15.09 -3.46
N SER A 242 18.62 14.32 -3.99
CA SER A 242 17.73 13.51 -3.18
C SER A 242 18.53 12.41 -2.48
N VAL A 243 18.44 12.37 -1.17
CA VAL A 243 19.06 11.35 -0.34
C VAL A 243 18.41 9.99 -0.58
N LEU A 244 17.16 9.97 -1.09
CA LEU A 244 16.34 8.78 -1.33
C LEU A 244 16.14 8.53 -2.81
N LYS A 245 16.00 7.25 -3.17
CA LYS A 245 15.48 6.81 -4.46
C LYS A 245 13.96 6.79 -4.38
N HIS A 246 13.28 7.24 -5.43
CA HIS A 246 11.82 7.39 -5.43
C HIS A 246 11.19 6.96 -6.76
N LEU A 247 9.86 6.82 -6.73
CA LEU A 247 8.98 6.54 -7.86
C LEU A 247 7.63 7.23 -7.62
N THR A 248 6.78 7.27 -8.63
CA THR A 248 5.40 7.75 -8.49
C THR A 248 4.56 6.73 -7.71
N PHE A 249 3.46 7.16 -7.13
CA PHE A 249 2.55 6.25 -6.42
C PHE A 249 1.89 5.24 -7.38
N ASP A 250 1.59 5.64 -8.60
CA ASP A 250 1.05 4.76 -9.64
C ASP A 250 2.02 3.62 -10.00
N ASP A 251 3.30 3.93 -10.18
CA ASP A 251 4.34 2.94 -10.45
C ASP A 251 4.51 1.99 -9.25
N PHE A 252 4.45 2.52 -8.03
CA PHE A 252 4.49 1.74 -6.80
C PHE A 252 3.32 0.77 -6.71
N ASN A 253 2.09 1.24 -6.91
CA ASN A 253 0.89 0.42 -6.89
C ASN A 253 0.88 -0.65 -7.99
N SER A 254 1.34 -0.28 -9.19
CA SER A 254 1.48 -1.24 -10.30
C SER A 254 2.48 -2.36 -9.95
N TRP A 255 3.61 -2.01 -9.34
CA TRP A 255 4.58 -2.98 -8.85
C TRP A 255 3.99 -3.86 -7.75
N LEU A 256 3.36 -3.26 -6.73
CA LEU A 256 2.81 -3.97 -5.59
C LEU A 256 1.72 -4.97 -6.02
N SER A 257 0.83 -4.56 -6.90
CA SER A 257 -0.21 -5.42 -7.47
C SER A 257 0.37 -6.62 -8.22
N LYS A 258 1.44 -6.41 -9.01
CA LYS A 258 2.15 -7.49 -9.71
C LYS A 258 2.82 -8.45 -8.74
N MET A 259 3.38 -7.93 -7.64
CA MET A 259 4.01 -8.76 -6.61
C MET A 259 2.97 -9.61 -5.88
N GLN A 260 1.84 -9.03 -5.44
CA GLN A 260 0.75 -9.75 -4.79
C GLN A 260 0.11 -10.80 -5.69
N ALA A 261 0.04 -10.57 -6.99
CA ALA A 261 -0.46 -11.56 -7.96
C ALA A 261 0.49 -12.77 -8.11
N ARG A 262 1.80 -12.58 -7.94
CA ARG A 262 2.83 -13.62 -8.10
C ARG A 262 3.14 -14.38 -6.81
N ASP A 263 3.09 -13.67 -5.69
CA ASP A 263 3.44 -14.20 -4.38
C ASP A 263 2.31 -13.98 -3.37
N LYS A 264 1.70 -15.10 -2.96
CA LYS A 264 0.59 -15.10 -1.99
C LYS A 264 1.03 -14.78 -0.57
N ASP A 265 2.32 -14.86 -0.30
CA ASP A 265 2.89 -14.58 1.02
C ASP A 265 3.24 -13.10 1.17
N ILE A 266 3.09 -12.27 0.13
CA ILE A 266 3.26 -10.83 0.22
C ILE A 266 2.19 -10.25 1.16
N GLN A 267 2.67 -9.64 2.22
CA GLN A 267 1.88 -8.87 3.18
C GLN A 267 2.31 -7.41 3.12
N VAL A 268 1.34 -6.53 3.29
CA VAL A 268 1.56 -5.09 3.33
C VAL A 268 0.89 -4.55 4.59
N GLU A 269 1.70 -4.07 5.51
CA GLU A 269 1.23 -3.29 6.64
C GLU A 269 1.38 -1.81 6.31
N LYS A 270 0.42 -1.01 6.75
CA LYS A 270 0.41 0.44 6.53
C LYS A 270 0.32 1.18 7.84
N ARG A 271 1.05 2.27 7.94
CA ARG A 271 0.97 3.20 9.06
C ARG A 271 0.86 4.62 8.50
N ILE A 272 -0.24 5.28 8.82
CA ILE A 272 -0.45 6.68 8.47
C ILE A 272 0.30 7.53 9.49
N ILE A 273 1.05 8.50 9.00
CA ILE A 273 1.85 9.43 9.79
C ILE A 273 1.39 10.84 9.46
N SER A 274 1.09 11.61 10.49
CA SER A 274 0.81 13.05 10.38
C SER A 274 2.05 13.82 10.78
N ILE A 275 2.45 14.80 9.97
CA ILE A 275 3.58 15.67 10.25
C ILE A 275 3.07 17.12 10.30
N SER A 276 3.38 17.86 11.35
CA SER A 276 2.96 19.26 11.48
C SER A 276 4.16 20.18 11.75
N LYS A 277 4.06 21.42 11.33
CA LYS A 277 5.00 22.46 11.78
C LYS A 277 4.86 22.71 13.27
N GLN A 278 5.96 23.18 13.89
CA GLN A 278 5.93 23.65 15.28
C GLN A 278 5.07 24.88 15.44
#